data_05ceef167cdeebd8e3e684a275d28a0b
#
_entry.id   05ceef167cdeebd8e3e684a275d28a0b
#
_cell.length_a   1.000
_cell.length_b   1.000
_cell.length_c   1.000
_cell.angle_alpha   90.00
_cell.angle_beta   90.00
_cell.angle_gamma   90.00
#
_symmetry.space_group_name_H-M   'P 1'
#
loop_
_entity.id
_entity.type
_entity.pdbx_description
1 polymer ?
#
loop_
_entity_poly.entity_id
_entity_poly.type
_entity_poly.pdbx_seq_one_letter_code
_entity_poly.pdbx_strand_id
1 'polypeptide(L)'
;MNTEKVYILEDRGILYINGPDSEKFLQNLISNDIEKVNESKSCFASLLSPQGKFLFDFIVVKHKDGYLLDCEKRIVDQLYKKLVTYKLRSDVEILNLSNEFVVAAFNHEKFLSIEGAKDELGYTTKYNEDHVLLDPRNKKLGGRIIANLEKLYMSLKKMKLKSSNIEEYYKLSFELGIPQSNMDQLQEKLFGIECNFVELNAIDFKKGCYVGQENTSRIKNKDKLNKRLLPLQVKKGSIRSEEHTSE
;
A
#
# COMPACT_ATOMS: atom_id res chain seq x y z
N MET A 1 -4.83 2.33 20.10
CA MET A 1 -4.46 0.87 20.04
C MET A 1 -3.65 0.55 21.29
N ASN A 2 -3.79 -0.67 21.83
CA ASN A 2 -2.93 -1.12 22.94
C ASN A 2 -1.53 -1.38 22.40
N THR A 3 -0.49 -0.94 23.11
CA THR A 3 0.94 -1.01 22.70
C THR A 3 1.47 -2.43 22.50
N GLU A 4 0.77 -3.44 23.02
CA GLU A 4 1.19 -4.84 22.93
C GLU A 4 0.49 -5.64 21.81
N LYS A 5 -0.45 -5.04 21.08
CA LYS A 5 -1.21 -5.73 20.03
C LYS A 5 -0.48 -5.72 18.70
N VAL A 6 -0.55 -6.86 18.00
CA VAL A 6 -0.17 -7.02 16.60
C VAL A 6 -1.31 -7.66 15.83
N TYR A 7 -1.51 -7.23 14.61
CA TYR A 7 -2.52 -7.70 13.68
C TYR A 7 -1.82 -8.37 12.51
N ILE A 8 -2.00 -9.67 12.36
CA ILE A 8 -1.45 -10.42 11.22
C ILE A 8 -2.38 -10.18 10.03
N LEU A 9 -1.84 -9.58 8.99
CA LEU A 9 -2.60 -9.21 7.80
C LEU A 9 -2.52 -10.36 6.77
N GLU A 10 -3.27 -11.43 7.00
CA GLU A 10 -3.26 -12.66 6.18
C GLU A 10 -3.78 -12.44 4.75
N ASP A 11 -4.53 -11.36 4.56
CA ASP A 11 -5.08 -10.92 3.28
C ASP A 11 -4.12 -10.03 2.47
N ARG A 12 -2.87 -9.86 2.94
CA ARG A 12 -1.81 -9.20 2.18
C ARG A 12 -0.97 -10.21 1.42
N GLY A 13 -0.52 -9.78 0.24
CA GLY A 13 0.40 -10.53 -0.60
C GLY A 13 1.59 -9.68 -1.01
N ILE A 14 2.70 -10.36 -1.35
CA ILE A 14 3.97 -9.72 -1.64
C ILE A 14 4.44 -10.12 -3.04
N LEU A 15 4.63 -9.13 -3.91
CA LEU A 15 5.43 -9.29 -5.12
C LEU A 15 6.82 -8.73 -4.90
N TYR A 16 7.83 -9.38 -5.45
CA TYR A 16 9.20 -8.88 -5.48
C TYR A 16 9.60 -8.58 -6.92
N ILE A 17 10.12 -7.40 -7.15
CA ILE A 17 10.57 -6.93 -8.46
C ILE A 17 12.04 -6.59 -8.34
N ASN A 18 12.89 -7.31 -9.06
CA ASN A 18 14.33 -7.12 -9.07
C ASN A 18 14.88 -7.03 -10.50
N GLY A 19 16.17 -6.84 -10.61
CA GLY A 19 16.89 -6.72 -11.87
C GLY A 19 17.38 -5.29 -12.16
N PRO A 20 18.30 -5.16 -13.11
CA PRO A 20 18.96 -3.88 -13.42
C PRO A 20 18.00 -2.74 -13.77
N ASP A 21 16.88 -3.07 -14.41
CA ASP A 21 15.88 -2.09 -14.83
C ASP A 21 14.74 -1.89 -13.82
N SER A 22 14.77 -2.53 -12.64
CA SER A 22 13.63 -2.56 -11.69
C SER A 22 13.17 -1.16 -11.26
N GLU A 23 14.10 -0.26 -10.95
CA GLU A 23 13.79 1.11 -10.56
C GLU A 23 13.15 1.89 -11.70
N LYS A 24 13.78 1.90 -12.89
CA LYS A 24 13.25 2.57 -14.09
C LYS A 24 11.91 2.02 -14.53
N PHE A 25 11.74 0.71 -14.44
CA PHE A 25 10.49 0.02 -14.74
C PHE A 25 9.36 0.51 -13.83
N LEU A 26 9.57 0.51 -12.52
CA LEU A 26 8.59 0.99 -11.56
C LEU A 26 8.37 2.50 -11.70
N GLN A 27 9.42 3.31 -11.92
CA GLN A 27 9.31 4.76 -12.10
C GLN A 27 8.36 5.12 -13.23
N ASN A 28 8.37 4.38 -14.32
CA ASN A 28 7.51 4.63 -15.47
C ASN A 28 6.05 4.15 -15.28
N LEU A 29 5.79 3.32 -14.29
CA LEU A 29 4.47 2.68 -14.12
C LEU A 29 3.67 3.23 -12.96
N ILE A 30 4.31 3.45 -11.79
CA ILE A 30 3.58 3.75 -10.55
C ILE A 30 3.38 5.25 -10.36
N SER A 31 2.33 5.61 -9.63
CA SER A 31 1.95 7.01 -9.39
C SER A 31 2.87 7.77 -8.44
N ASN A 32 3.68 7.07 -7.63
CA ASN A 32 4.62 7.68 -6.70
C ASN A 32 6.06 7.57 -7.19
N ASP A 33 6.96 8.33 -6.60
CA ASP A 33 8.35 8.44 -7.00
C ASP A 33 9.20 7.33 -6.38
N ILE A 34 9.59 6.34 -7.20
CA ILE A 34 10.39 5.19 -6.76
C ILE A 34 11.82 5.60 -6.39
N GLU A 35 12.37 6.67 -6.97
CA GLU A 35 13.72 7.16 -6.67
C GLU A 35 13.86 7.64 -5.22
N LYS A 36 12.73 7.95 -4.56
CA LYS A 36 12.69 8.29 -3.13
C LYS A 36 12.64 7.07 -2.22
N VAL A 37 12.40 5.86 -2.76
CA VAL A 37 12.33 4.62 -1.99
C VAL A 37 13.71 4.03 -1.83
N ASN A 38 14.14 3.88 -0.59
CA ASN A 38 15.45 3.36 -0.23
C ASN A 38 15.38 2.57 1.09
N GLU A 39 16.50 2.16 1.65
CA GLU A 39 16.57 1.38 2.89
C GLU A 39 15.88 2.06 4.10
N SER A 40 15.73 3.39 4.07
CA SER A 40 15.11 4.16 5.15
C SER A 40 13.76 4.81 4.76
N LYS A 41 13.29 4.58 3.55
CA LYS A 41 12.06 5.19 3.04
C LYS A 41 11.26 4.25 2.15
N SER A 42 10.01 4.02 2.52
CA SER A 42 8.98 3.36 1.72
C SER A 42 7.93 4.37 1.24
N CYS A 43 7.13 3.98 0.26
CA CYS A 43 6.01 4.81 -0.20
C CYS A 43 4.75 3.98 -0.42
N PHE A 44 3.60 4.64 -0.43
CA PHE A 44 2.35 4.10 -0.96
C PHE A 44 2.21 4.55 -2.41
N ALA A 45 1.81 3.68 -3.30
CA ALA A 45 1.70 3.95 -4.73
C ALA A 45 0.51 3.22 -5.35
N SER A 46 0.15 3.63 -6.55
CA SER A 46 -0.89 3.00 -7.35
C SER A 46 -0.38 2.76 -8.77
N LEU A 47 -0.83 1.67 -9.38
CA LEU A 47 -0.78 1.46 -10.82
C LEU A 47 -2.13 1.89 -11.41
N LEU A 48 -2.10 2.77 -12.37
CA LEU A 48 -3.28 3.31 -13.05
C LEU A 48 -3.41 2.74 -14.47
N SER A 49 -4.60 2.84 -15.04
CA SER A 49 -4.77 2.64 -16.49
C SER A 49 -4.20 3.84 -17.25
N PRO A 50 -3.95 3.72 -18.58
CA PRO A 50 -3.55 4.88 -19.40
C PRO A 50 -4.52 6.06 -19.31
N GLN A 51 -5.79 5.79 -19.02
CA GLN A 51 -6.83 6.81 -18.80
C GLN A 51 -6.84 7.39 -17.38
N GLY A 52 -5.90 6.98 -16.49
CA GLY A 52 -5.80 7.44 -15.10
C GLY A 52 -6.78 6.79 -14.14
N LYS A 53 -7.47 5.71 -14.56
CA LYS A 53 -8.36 4.94 -13.67
C LYS A 53 -7.55 4.06 -12.74
N PHE A 54 -8.03 3.88 -11.52
CA PHE A 54 -7.46 2.98 -10.53
C PHE A 54 -7.45 1.54 -11.03
N LEU A 55 -6.30 0.86 -10.90
CA LEU A 55 -6.15 -0.56 -11.14
C LEU A 55 -5.70 -1.30 -9.88
N PHE A 56 -4.57 -0.88 -9.30
CA PHE A 56 -3.97 -1.53 -8.14
C PHE A 56 -3.33 -0.49 -7.22
N ASP A 57 -3.27 -0.80 -5.93
CA ASP A 57 -2.53 -0.04 -4.92
C ASP A 57 -1.65 -0.97 -4.08
N PHE A 58 -0.54 -0.45 -3.62
CA PHE A 58 0.44 -1.20 -2.86
C PHE A 58 1.41 -0.29 -2.10
N ILE A 59 2.01 -0.81 -1.05
CA ILE A 59 3.15 -0.18 -0.39
C ILE A 59 4.42 -0.74 -1.02
N VAL A 60 5.36 0.15 -1.35
CA VAL A 60 6.65 -0.19 -1.95
C VAL A 60 7.75 -0.06 -0.91
N VAL A 61 8.54 -1.13 -0.75
CA VAL A 61 9.66 -1.18 0.20
C VAL A 61 10.91 -1.65 -0.52
N LYS A 62 12.04 -0.97 -0.30
CA LYS A 62 13.34 -1.42 -0.81
C LYS A 62 13.73 -2.75 -0.17
N HIS A 63 14.15 -3.73 -0.97
CA HIS A 63 14.61 -5.03 -0.50
C HIS A 63 15.71 -5.55 -1.39
N LYS A 64 16.91 -5.75 -0.85
CA LYS A 64 18.08 -6.17 -1.63
C LYS A 64 18.25 -5.29 -2.88
N ASP A 65 18.43 -5.90 -4.03
CA ASP A 65 18.61 -5.20 -5.31
C ASP A 65 17.29 -4.78 -6.00
N GLY A 66 16.14 -4.96 -5.31
CA GLY A 66 14.82 -4.70 -5.87
C GLY A 66 13.85 -4.08 -4.87
N TYR A 67 12.56 -4.35 -5.08
CA TYR A 67 11.46 -3.76 -4.34
C TYR A 67 10.38 -4.79 -4.02
N LEU A 68 9.91 -4.80 -2.77
CA LEU A 68 8.69 -5.52 -2.39
C LEU A 68 7.48 -4.62 -2.63
N LEU A 69 6.43 -5.19 -3.20
CA LEU A 69 5.11 -4.58 -3.31
C LEU A 69 4.15 -5.33 -2.38
N ASP A 70 3.73 -4.68 -1.29
CA ASP A 70 2.70 -5.19 -0.37
C ASP A 70 1.34 -4.74 -0.87
N CYS A 71 0.55 -5.67 -1.41
CA CYS A 71 -0.78 -5.45 -1.98
C CYS A 71 -1.83 -6.39 -1.39
N GLU A 72 -3.10 -6.22 -1.76
CA GLU A 72 -4.16 -7.15 -1.36
C GLU A 72 -3.92 -8.53 -2.00
N LYS A 73 -3.93 -9.60 -1.19
CA LYS A 73 -3.56 -10.96 -1.61
C LYS A 73 -4.41 -11.49 -2.77
N ARG A 74 -5.70 -11.21 -2.75
CA ARG A 74 -6.62 -11.70 -3.79
C ARG A 74 -6.40 -11.10 -5.17
N ILE A 75 -5.68 -9.95 -5.28
CA ILE A 75 -5.36 -9.32 -6.55
C ILE A 75 -3.91 -9.53 -6.98
N VAL A 76 -3.09 -10.21 -6.19
CA VAL A 76 -1.66 -10.45 -6.47
C VAL A 76 -1.44 -11.00 -7.89
N ASP A 77 -2.18 -12.02 -8.28
CA ASP A 77 -2.02 -12.67 -9.59
C ASP A 77 -2.43 -11.74 -10.74
N GLN A 78 -3.42 -10.88 -10.52
CA GLN A 78 -3.83 -9.90 -11.53
C GLN A 78 -2.75 -8.81 -11.67
N LEU A 79 -2.22 -8.32 -10.54
CA LEU A 79 -1.11 -7.35 -10.52
C LEU A 79 0.14 -7.94 -11.19
N TYR A 80 0.50 -9.19 -10.83
CA TYR A 80 1.61 -9.92 -11.44
C TYR A 80 1.48 -9.97 -12.98
N LYS A 81 0.35 -10.45 -13.50
CA LYS A 81 0.08 -10.54 -14.93
C LYS A 81 0.16 -9.16 -15.60
N LYS A 82 -0.36 -8.13 -14.94
CA LYS A 82 -0.31 -6.76 -15.46
C LYS A 82 1.13 -6.24 -15.56
N LEU A 83 1.93 -6.44 -14.52
CA LEU A 83 3.34 -6.05 -14.52
C LEU A 83 4.15 -6.82 -15.57
N VAL A 84 3.90 -8.12 -15.73
CA VAL A 84 4.52 -8.93 -16.82
C VAL A 84 4.16 -8.37 -18.20
N THR A 85 2.93 -7.92 -18.40
CA THR A 85 2.52 -7.28 -19.68
C THR A 85 3.31 -5.99 -19.94
N TYR A 86 3.62 -5.21 -18.91
CA TYR A 86 4.42 -3.99 -19.05
C TYR A 86 5.92 -4.22 -19.10
N LYS A 87 6.39 -5.40 -18.72
CA LYS A 87 7.83 -5.72 -18.67
C LYS A 87 8.51 -5.54 -20.04
N LEU A 88 7.86 -6.00 -21.13
CA LEU A 88 8.37 -5.92 -22.49
C LEU A 88 9.85 -6.36 -22.59
N ARG A 89 10.77 -5.37 -22.82
CA ARG A 89 12.21 -5.58 -23.00
C ARG A 89 13.02 -5.21 -21.74
N SER A 90 12.35 -4.80 -20.64
CA SER A 90 13.04 -4.44 -19.40
C SER A 90 13.68 -5.67 -18.75
N ASP A 91 14.91 -5.55 -18.30
CA ASP A 91 15.61 -6.59 -17.56
C ASP A 91 15.17 -6.58 -16.10
N VAL A 92 13.99 -7.12 -15.85
CA VAL A 92 13.40 -7.26 -14.54
C VAL A 92 12.89 -8.68 -14.33
N GLU A 93 12.97 -9.16 -13.12
CA GLU A 93 12.33 -10.38 -12.65
C GLU A 93 11.18 -10.00 -11.71
N ILE A 94 10.06 -10.70 -11.81
CA ILE A 94 8.88 -10.48 -10.97
C ILE A 94 8.53 -11.81 -10.31
N LEU A 95 8.58 -11.86 -8.99
CA LEU A 95 8.34 -13.07 -8.19
C LEU A 95 7.15 -12.84 -7.27
N ASN A 96 6.28 -13.85 -7.14
CA ASN A 96 5.23 -13.87 -6.12
C ASN A 96 5.77 -14.55 -4.86
N LEU A 97 6.07 -13.76 -3.84
CA LEU A 97 6.61 -14.21 -2.55
C LEU A 97 5.56 -14.23 -1.43
N SER A 98 4.28 -14.27 -1.78
CA SER A 98 3.17 -14.24 -0.80
C SER A 98 3.13 -15.46 0.13
N ASN A 99 3.81 -16.55 -0.22
CA ASN A 99 3.92 -17.74 0.61
C ASN A 99 5.18 -17.73 1.50
N GLU A 100 6.11 -16.81 1.24
CA GLU A 100 7.38 -16.68 1.97
C GLU A 100 7.34 -15.54 2.98
N PHE A 101 6.62 -14.46 2.65
CA PHE A 101 6.52 -13.28 3.48
C PHE A 101 5.10 -13.08 4.00
N VAL A 102 5.02 -12.54 5.19
CA VAL A 102 3.78 -12.15 5.85
C VAL A 102 3.88 -10.70 6.32
N VAL A 103 2.74 -10.02 6.32
CA VAL A 103 2.63 -8.65 6.79
C VAL A 103 1.92 -8.64 8.12
N ALA A 104 2.44 -7.86 9.07
CA ALA A 104 1.73 -7.59 10.32
C ALA A 104 1.77 -6.10 10.65
N ALA A 105 0.74 -5.60 11.33
CA ALA A 105 0.64 -4.21 11.76
C ALA A 105 0.56 -4.11 13.29
N PHE A 106 1.13 -3.05 13.85
CA PHE A 106 1.12 -2.76 15.28
C PHE A 106 1.09 -1.24 15.50
N ASN A 107 0.84 -0.81 16.73
CA ASN A 107 0.59 0.59 16.97
C ASN A 107 1.83 1.51 16.77
N HIS A 108 1.56 2.81 16.61
CA HIS A 108 2.55 3.85 16.37
C HIS A 108 3.58 3.98 17.49
N GLU A 109 3.16 3.97 18.76
CA GLU A 109 4.07 4.07 19.92
C GLU A 109 5.08 2.91 19.95
N LYS A 110 4.61 1.71 19.59
CA LYS A 110 5.48 0.54 19.49
C LYS A 110 6.49 0.68 18.36
N PHE A 111 6.08 1.25 17.22
CA PHE A 111 7.02 1.56 16.13
C PHE A 111 8.11 2.51 16.61
N LEU A 112 7.76 3.60 17.30
CA LEU A 112 8.73 4.57 17.81
C LEU A 112 9.65 4.01 18.91
N SER A 113 9.27 2.90 19.57
CA SER A 113 10.15 2.21 20.53
C SER A 113 11.24 1.35 19.88
N ILE A 114 11.24 1.19 18.56
CA ILE A 114 12.28 0.47 17.82
C ILE A 114 13.49 1.39 17.66
N GLU A 115 14.67 0.88 17.94
CA GLU A 115 15.91 1.64 17.80
C GLU A 115 16.07 2.19 16.38
N GLY A 116 16.38 3.47 16.28
CA GLY A 116 16.54 4.18 15.01
C GLY A 116 15.24 4.55 14.28
N ALA A 117 14.05 4.22 14.84
CA ALA A 117 12.79 4.63 14.25
C ALA A 117 12.59 6.15 14.32
N LYS A 118 11.95 6.71 13.28
CA LYS A 118 11.60 8.14 13.22
C LYS A 118 10.12 8.31 12.96
N ASP A 119 9.53 9.37 13.52
CA ASP A 119 8.12 9.72 13.33
C ASP A 119 7.86 10.40 11.98
N GLU A 120 8.17 9.70 10.89
CA GLU A 120 7.99 10.15 9.52
C GLU A 120 7.22 9.10 8.72
N LEU A 121 6.19 9.51 7.96
CA LEU A 121 5.43 8.62 7.09
C LEU A 121 6.35 7.87 6.12
N GLY A 122 6.22 6.55 6.07
CA GLY A 122 7.03 5.67 5.25
C GLY A 122 8.48 5.50 5.74
N TYR A 123 8.86 6.06 6.90
CA TYR A 123 10.18 5.77 7.44
C TYR A 123 10.33 4.28 7.67
N THR A 124 11.42 3.72 7.17
CA THR A 124 11.70 2.29 7.16
C THR A 124 12.99 2.01 7.94
N THR A 125 12.99 0.96 8.72
CA THR A 125 14.16 0.44 9.43
C THR A 125 14.13 -1.07 9.41
N LYS A 126 15.11 -1.72 10.00
CA LYS A 126 15.16 -3.19 10.14
C LYS A 126 15.00 -3.59 11.59
N TYR A 127 14.28 -4.67 11.81
CA TYR A 127 14.22 -5.36 13.08
C TYR A 127 14.51 -6.84 12.85
N ASN A 128 15.67 -7.35 13.35
CA ASN A 128 16.15 -8.71 13.06
C ASN A 128 16.12 -9.07 11.56
N GLU A 129 16.61 -8.21 10.69
CA GLU A 129 16.62 -8.33 9.23
C GLU A 129 15.27 -8.14 8.54
N ASP A 130 14.16 -8.12 9.27
CA ASP A 130 12.84 -7.86 8.73
C ASP A 130 12.62 -6.35 8.51
N HIS A 131 11.91 -5.99 7.44
CA HIS A 131 11.56 -4.59 7.17
C HIS A 131 10.45 -4.13 8.09
N VAL A 132 10.70 -3.04 8.81
CA VAL A 132 9.70 -2.38 9.65
C VAL A 132 9.57 -0.94 9.21
N LEU A 133 8.35 -0.52 8.90
CA LEU A 133 8.06 0.82 8.39
C LEU A 133 6.89 1.46 9.11
N LEU A 134 6.92 2.78 9.25
CA LEU A 134 5.72 3.54 9.62
C LEU A 134 4.81 3.63 8.38
N ASP A 135 3.54 3.26 8.53
CA ASP A 135 2.62 3.19 7.39
C ASP A 135 2.61 4.52 6.60
N PRO A 136 2.96 4.50 5.28
CA PRO A 136 3.12 5.71 4.49
C PRO A 136 1.82 6.47 4.23
N ARG A 137 0.66 5.85 4.49
CA ARG A 137 -0.65 6.43 4.27
C ARG A 137 -1.11 7.30 5.43
N ASN A 138 -0.90 6.82 6.67
CA ASN A 138 -1.29 7.54 7.88
C ASN A 138 -0.58 6.98 9.11
N LYS A 139 0.05 7.83 9.92
CA LYS A 139 0.77 7.45 11.15
C LYS A 139 -0.11 6.70 12.16
N LYS A 140 -1.41 6.97 12.20
CA LYS A 140 -2.35 6.30 13.12
C LYS A 140 -2.53 4.82 12.81
N LEU A 141 -2.20 4.36 11.59
CA LEU A 141 -2.14 2.93 11.26
C LEU A 141 -0.96 2.22 11.94
N GLY A 142 0.03 2.99 12.40
CA GLY A 142 1.16 2.50 13.15
C GLY A 142 2.27 1.90 12.30
N GLY A 143 3.06 1.04 12.94
CA GLY A 143 4.13 0.30 12.29
C GLY A 143 3.62 -0.90 11.51
N ARG A 144 4.34 -1.24 10.45
CA ARG A 144 4.10 -2.41 9.63
C ARG A 144 5.40 -3.21 9.53
N ILE A 145 5.35 -4.52 9.70
CA ILE A 145 6.49 -5.41 9.51
C ILE A 145 6.20 -6.34 8.34
N ILE A 146 7.18 -6.47 7.45
CA ILE A 146 7.21 -7.46 6.38
C ILE A 146 8.32 -8.44 6.73
N ALA A 147 7.94 -9.63 7.13
CA ALA A 147 8.85 -10.64 7.65
C ALA A 147 8.71 -11.95 6.91
N ASN A 148 9.79 -12.73 6.86
CA ASN A 148 9.70 -14.12 6.45
C ASN A 148 8.77 -14.87 7.42
N LEU A 149 7.89 -15.71 6.86
CA LEU A 149 6.86 -16.43 7.61
C LEU A 149 7.44 -17.24 8.78
N GLU A 150 8.58 -17.88 8.57
CA GLU A 150 9.24 -18.73 9.60
C GLU A 150 9.80 -17.86 10.76
N LYS A 151 10.22 -16.64 10.48
CA LYS A 151 10.86 -15.73 11.44
C LYS A 151 9.91 -14.82 12.18
N LEU A 152 8.71 -14.57 11.64
CA LEU A 152 7.75 -13.62 12.19
C LEU A 152 7.48 -13.86 13.67
N TYR A 153 7.21 -15.12 14.07
CA TYR A 153 6.91 -15.45 15.45
C TYR A 153 8.02 -15.03 16.43
N MET A 154 9.28 -15.23 16.03
CA MET A 154 10.44 -14.83 16.85
C MET A 154 10.54 -13.31 16.98
N SER A 155 10.32 -12.58 15.87
CA SER A 155 10.34 -11.12 15.86
C SER A 155 9.22 -10.56 16.76
N LEU A 156 8.00 -11.06 16.64
CA LEU A 156 6.86 -10.64 17.48
C LEU A 156 7.08 -10.93 18.96
N LYS A 157 7.64 -12.11 19.30
CA LYS A 157 7.97 -12.47 20.68
C LYS A 157 9.03 -11.55 21.28
N LYS A 158 10.09 -11.22 20.55
CA LYS A 158 11.12 -10.26 20.98
C LYS A 158 10.54 -8.86 21.14
N MET A 159 9.63 -8.45 20.28
CA MET A 159 8.91 -7.19 20.39
C MET A 159 7.86 -7.19 21.50
N LYS A 160 7.63 -8.32 22.20
CA LYS A 160 6.59 -8.50 23.22
C LYS A 160 5.18 -8.18 22.70
N LEU A 161 4.91 -8.51 21.44
CA LEU A 161 3.63 -8.30 20.79
C LEU A 161 2.77 -9.57 20.87
N LYS A 162 1.46 -9.37 21.09
CA LYS A 162 0.45 -10.45 21.14
C LYS A 162 -0.53 -10.27 19.99
N SER A 163 -0.82 -11.36 19.27
CA SER A 163 -1.80 -11.34 18.18
C SER A 163 -3.18 -10.91 18.69
N SER A 164 -3.85 -10.08 17.90
CA SER A 164 -5.19 -9.57 18.17
C SER A 164 -6.07 -9.70 16.93
N ASN A 165 -7.38 -9.45 17.09
CA ASN A 165 -8.33 -9.55 15.99
C ASN A 165 -8.04 -8.50 14.90
N ILE A 166 -7.85 -8.94 13.67
CA ILE A 166 -7.59 -8.10 12.50
C ILE A 166 -8.71 -7.07 12.24
N GLU A 167 -9.94 -7.37 12.62
CA GLU A 167 -11.07 -6.45 12.46
C GLU A 167 -10.88 -5.12 13.19
N GLU A 168 -10.15 -5.12 14.33
CA GLU A 168 -9.81 -3.88 15.03
C GLU A 168 -8.93 -2.97 14.17
N TYR A 169 -7.99 -3.56 13.43
CA TYR A 169 -7.12 -2.82 12.53
C TYR A 169 -7.89 -2.26 11.33
N TYR A 170 -8.76 -3.06 10.73
CA TYR A 170 -9.59 -2.59 9.62
C TYR A 170 -10.60 -1.54 10.03
N LYS A 171 -11.22 -1.69 11.20
CA LYS A 171 -12.10 -0.66 11.74
C LYS A 171 -11.40 0.69 11.84
N LEU A 172 -10.18 0.71 12.43
CA LEU A 172 -9.38 1.93 12.50
C LEU A 172 -9.07 2.47 11.10
N SER A 173 -8.68 1.61 10.17
CA SER A 173 -8.40 2.00 8.80
C SER A 173 -9.59 2.69 8.13
N PHE A 174 -10.79 2.11 8.25
CA PHE A 174 -12.01 2.69 7.70
C PHE A 174 -12.38 4.01 8.38
N GLU A 175 -12.25 4.13 9.70
CA GLU A 175 -12.44 5.37 10.43
C GLU A 175 -11.51 6.49 9.96
N LEU A 176 -10.31 6.13 9.49
CA LEU A 176 -9.35 7.06 8.89
C LEU A 176 -9.59 7.33 7.40
N GLY A 177 -10.62 6.75 6.80
CA GLY A 177 -10.92 6.88 5.38
C GLY A 177 -9.93 6.16 4.47
N ILE A 178 -9.25 5.12 4.98
CA ILE A 178 -8.25 4.35 4.25
C ILE A 178 -8.85 3.01 3.86
N PRO A 179 -9.26 2.82 2.60
CA PRO A 179 -9.76 1.52 2.13
C PRO A 179 -8.61 0.53 2.06
N GLN A 180 -8.82 -0.69 2.52
CA GLN A 180 -7.80 -1.75 2.52
C GLN A 180 -8.28 -3.08 1.98
N SER A 181 -9.56 -3.22 1.72
CA SER A 181 -10.13 -4.45 1.19
C SER A 181 -11.17 -4.15 0.12
N ASN A 182 -11.38 -5.10 -0.78
CA ASN A 182 -12.33 -5.00 -1.88
C ASN A 182 -12.09 -3.84 -2.85
N MET A 183 -10.86 -3.33 -2.92
CA MET A 183 -10.50 -2.25 -3.84
C MET A 183 -10.60 -2.66 -5.31
N ASP A 184 -10.49 -3.96 -5.62
CA ASP A 184 -10.70 -4.50 -6.97
C ASP A 184 -12.09 -4.19 -7.54
N GLN A 185 -13.11 -4.05 -6.71
CA GLN A 185 -14.45 -3.63 -7.14
C GLN A 185 -14.48 -2.21 -7.73
N LEU A 186 -13.46 -1.39 -7.43
CA LEU A 186 -13.31 -0.02 -7.91
C LEU A 186 -12.41 0.11 -9.15
N GLN A 187 -11.77 -1.00 -9.55
CA GLN A 187 -10.89 -1.03 -10.73
C GLN A 187 -11.63 -0.53 -11.97
N GLU A 188 -10.95 0.32 -12.76
CA GLU A 188 -11.46 0.96 -13.97
C GLU A 188 -12.69 1.86 -13.80
N LYS A 189 -13.29 1.91 -12.60
CA LYS A 189 -14.48 2.73 -12.31
C LYS A 189 -14.12 4.12 -11.80
N LEU A 190 -13.14 4.23 -10.90
CA LEU A 190 -12.74 5.48 -10.26
C LEU A 190 -11.34 5.93 -10.74
N PHE A 191 -11.11 7.23 -10.69
CA PHE A 191 -9.76 7.78 -10.80
C PHE A 191 -9.01 7.63 -9.47
N GLY A 192 -7.66 7.55 -9.51
CA GLY A 192 -6.87 7.44 -8.28
C GLY A 192 -7.12 8.59 -7.30
N ILE A 193 -7.34 9.79 -7.80
CA ILE A 193 -7.70 10.96 -6.96
C ILE A 193 -9.06 10.76 -6.25
N GLU A 194 -10.02 10.12 -6.89
CA GLU A 194 -11.34 9.81 -6.30
C GLU A 194 -11.22 8.74 -5.20
N CYS A 195 -10.13 7.94 -5.21
CA CYS A 195 -9.79 6.96 -4.18
C CYS A 195 -8.99 7.55 -2.99
N ASN A 196 -8.96 8.86 -2.82
CA ASN A 196 -8.20 9.58 -1.79
C ASN A 196 -6.67 9.43 -1.91
N PHE A 197 -6.12 9.07 -3.07
CA PHE A 197 -4.70 8.76 -3.22
C PHE A 197 -3.78 9.99 -3.07
N VAL A 198 -4.31 11.20 -3.18
CA VAL A 198 -3.57 12.43 -2.86
C VAL A 198 -3.37 12.52 -1.34
N GLU A 199 -4.42 12.37 -0.57
CA GLU A 199 -4.44 12.45 0.89
C GLU A 199 -3.69 11.28 1.54
N LEU A 200 -3.67 10.13 0.86
CA LEU A 200 -2.96 8.92 1.28
C LEU A 200 -1.50 8.89 0.79
N ASN A 201 -1.00 9.98 0.21
CA ASN A 201 0.36 10.11 -0.29
C ASN A 201 0.74 9.07 -1.37
N ALA A 202 -0.22 8.60 -2.16
CA ALA A 202 0.03 7.63 -3.22
C ALA A 202 0.51 8.24 -4.53
N ILE A 203 0.39 9.56 -4.70
CA ILE A 203 0.70 10.26 -5.96
C ILE A 203 1.76 11.32 -5.72
N ASP A 204 2.87 11.24 -6.45
CA ASP A 204 3.86 12.31 -6.50
C ASP A 204 3.66 13.12 -7.80
N PHE A 205 3.20 14.36 -7.65
CA PHE A 205 2.96 15.27 -8.79
C PHE A 205 4.23 15.93 -9.32
N LYS A 206 5.37 15.74 -8.66
CA LYS A 206 6.66 16.31 -9.05
C LYS A 206 7.55 15.31 -9.79
N LYS A 207 7.19 14.01 -9.76
CA LYS A 207 7.95 13.00 -10.49
C LYS A 207 7.77 13.13 -12.01
N GLY A 208 8.62 12.43 -12.77
CA GLY A 208 8.53 12.30 -14.22
C GLY A 208 7.27 11.57 -14.70
N CYS A 209 7.19 11.27 -16.00
CA CYS A 209 6.04 10.63 -16.61
C CYS A 209 5.81 9.21 -16.06
N TYR A 210 4.54 8.86 -15.89
CA TYR A 210 4.08 7.51 -15.54
C TYR A 210 2.72 7.20 -16.18
N VAL A 211 2.33 5.94 -16.20
CA VAL A 211 1.05 5.51 -16.81
C VAL A 211 -0.14 6.18 -16.11
N GLY A 212 -0.97 6.89 -16.88
CA GLY A 212 -2.18 7.57 -16.39
C GLY A 212 -1.95 8.97 -15.79
N GLN A 213 -0.73 9.51 -15.82
CA GLN A 213 -0.40 10.81 -15.25
C GLN A 213 -1.19 11.97 -15.84
N GLU A 214 -1.38 12.01 -17.15
CA GLU A 214 -2.03 13.15 -17.83
C GLU A 214 -3.41 13.45 -17.26
N ASN A 215 -4.28 12.44 -17.20
CA ASN A 215 -5.62 12.58 -16.65
C ASN A 215 -5.60 12.85 -15.14
N THR A 216 -4.68 12.23 -14.40
CA THR A 216 -4.50 12.49 -12.96
C THR A 216 -4.16 13.95 -12.71
N SER A 217 -3.21 14.52 -13.45
CA SER A 217 -2.84 15.94 -13.35
C SER A 217 -3.97 16.88 -13.78
N ARG A 218 -4.68 16.52 -14.87
CA ARG A 218 -5.84 17.28 -15.35
C ARG A 218 -6.96 17.35 -14.30
N ILE A 219 -7.26 16.22 -13.62
CA ILE A 219 -8.30 16.17 -12.59
C ILE A 219 -7.87 16.97 -11.36
N LYS A 220 -6.62 16.88 -10.94
CA LYS A 220 -6.09 17.66 -9.82
C LYS A 220 -6.25 19.16 -10.03
N ASN A 221 -6.03 19.64 -11.25
CA ASN A 221 -6.14 21.05 -11.60
C ASN A 221 -7.60 21.54 -11.75
N LYS A 222 -8.57 20.62 -11.72
CA LYS A 222 -9.98 20.97 -11.61
C LYS A 222 -10.36 21.04 -10.14
N ASP A 223 -10.76 22.18 -9.65
CA ASP A 223 -11.11 22.44 -8.24
C ASP A 223 -12.30 21.61 -7.72
N LYS A 224 -12.89 20.73 -8.53
CA LYS A 224 -14.10 19.99 -8.19
C LYS A 224 -13.99 18.51 -8.58
N LEU A 225 -13.89 17.63 -7.58
CA LEU A 225 -14.07 16.19 -7.76
C LEU A 225 -15.56 15.85 -7.74
N ASN A 226 -16.02 15.10 -8.73
CA ASN A 226 -17.43 14.66 -8.82
C ASN A 226 -17.74 13.47 -7.91
N LYS A 227 -16.72 12.66 -7.59
CA LYS A 227 -16.82 11.44 -6.76
C LYS A 227 -15.66 11.38 -5.77
N ARG A 228 -15.90 10.77 -4.61
CA ARG A 228 -14.89 10.52 -3.60
C ARG A 228 -15.28 9.35 -2.71
N LEU A 229 -14.31 8.54 -2.29
CA LEU A 229 -14.52 7.56 -1.24
C LEU A 229 -14.63 8.25 0.11
N LEU A 230 -15.71 7.94 0.84
CA LEU A 230 -15.93 8.45 2.19
C LEU A 230 -16.24 7.29 3.14
N PRO A 231 -15.73 7.31 4.37
CA PRO A 231 -16.11 6.34 5.37
C PRO A 231 -17.56 6.59 5.82
N LEU A 232 -18.34 5.53 5.91
CA LEU A 232 -19.70 5.57 6.42
C LEU A 232 -19.83 4.70 7.66
N GLN A 233 -20.43 5.23 8.72
CA GLN A 233 -20.77 4.45 9.91
C GLN A 233 -22.27 4.23 9.98
N VAL A 234 -22.69 2.96 9.91
CA VAL A 234 -24.09 2.57 10.06
C VAL A 234 -24.36 2.24 11.52
N LYS A 235 -25.23 3.05 12.16
CA LYS A 235 -25.62 2.83 13.56
C LYS A 235 -26.78 1.84 13.72
N LYS A 236 -27.70 1.76 12.78
CA LYS A 236 -28.82 0.79 12.73
C LYS A 236 -29.22 0.52 11.29
N GLY A 237 -29.64 -0.70 10.99
CA GLY A 237 -30.08 -1.11 9.65
C GLY A 237 -28.95 -1.57 8.74
N SER A 238 -29.23 -1.67 7.45
CA SER A 238 -28.27 -2.03 6.39
C SER A 238 -28.15 -0.91 5.37
N ILE A 239 -26.95 -0.76 4.78
CA ILE A 239 -26.77 0.11 3.63
C ILE A 239 -27.40 -0.59 2.42
N ARG A 240 -28.33 0.08 1.73
CA ARG A 240 -28.79 -0.31 0.40
C ARG A 240 -27.93 0.45 -0.60
N SER A 241 -27.38 -0.26 -1.60
CA SER A 241 -26.82 0.38 -2.78
C SER A 241 -27.97 0.94 -3.59
N GLU A 242 -28.17 2.26 -3.54
CA GLU A 242 -29.03 2.92 -4.53
C GLU A 242 -28.17 3.19 -5.75
N GLU A 243 -28.50 2.56 -6.88
CA GLU A 243 -28.04 3.03 -8.17
C GLU A 243 -28.73 4.39 -8.39
N HIS A 244 -28.01 5.48 -8.17
CA HIS A 244 -28.44 6.79 -8.63
C HIS A 244 -28.37 6.80 -10.15
N THR A 245 -29.45 6.45 -10.80
CA THR A 245 -29.77 6.92 -12.14
C THR A 245 -30.03 8.43 -12.01
N SER A 246 -29.00 9.23 -12.26
CA SER A 246 -29.19 10.67 -12.50
C SER A 246 -29.94 10.81 -13.83
N GLU A 247 -31.19 11.24 -13.77
CA GLU A 247 -31.85 11.91 -14.89
C GLU A 247 -31.09 13.17 -15.30
#